data_c49b277aa48b7a8121c80a16a8d7222d
#
_entry.id   c49b277aa48b7a8121c80a16a8d7222d
#
_cell.length_a   1.000
_cell.length_b   1.000
_cell.length_c   1.000
_cell.angle_alpha   90.00
_cell.angle_beta   90.00
_cell.angle_gamma   90.00
#
_symmetry.space_group_name_H-M   'P 1'
#
loop_
_entity.id
_entity.type
_entity.pdbx_description
1 polymer ?
#
loop_
_entity_poly.entity_id
_entity_poly.type
_entity_poly.pdbx_seq_one_letter_code
_entity_poly.pdbx_strand_id
1 'polypeptide(L)'
;MITARIRSLSRRLGVALCTATLGALFGCGSGIGLPAGSTPPNTTTPAASTQGPQLGYFWNAADQTLRPILGVPGSSQIGLSVVPAGTYVTAAASAANAVAVLEEPDGSLDVMTPPSGQPVHLGGKVAVAGAQIRFSPSGKSAIVFSAGSGSISLLTGLPSAVSATVVPAPVAVQDAAVSDAGGIAIATSSAAGFSLQIVSASGAATTVGSAGALGGMSFGSGDDLLFADAAANTLTLVHNASTKPSPALLPSAALLMAPAGLGVSQNGQWALVANSGEASAVRIDLTGQNAPLRIACSCTPALVAPLSGMGTFRITGPGGGALWAIDAGVSAPRSFFIPALAGTGAHP
;
A
#
# COMPACT_ATOMS: atom_id res chain seq x y z
N MET A 1 19.27 46.35 28.40
CA MET A 1 20.75 46.40 28.42
C MET A 1 21.28 45.09 27.88
N ILE A 2 22.07 45.17 26.78
CA ILE A 2 23.09 44.20 26.35
C ILE A 2 22.54 42.98 25.57
N THR A 3 22.91 42.59 24.37
CA THR A 3 23.61 43.17 23.17
C THR A 3 23.42 42.12 22.07
N ALA A 4 23.20 42.59 20.87
CA ALA A 4 23.19 41.82 19.63
C ALA A 4 24.55 41.14 19.33
N ARG A 5 24.52 39.96 18.70
CA ARG A 5 25.62 39.52 17.83
C ARG A 5 25.07 38.90 16.56
N ILE A 6 25.15 39.70 15.54
CA ILE A 6 25.11 39.33 14.13
C ILE A 6 26.41 38.59 13.79
N ARG A 7 26.37 37.47 13.13
CA ARG A 7 27.48 36.95 12.32
C ARG A 7 26.97 36.51 10.95
N SER A 8 27.30 37.37 9.99
CA SER A 8 27.33 37.09 8.56
C SER A 8 28.53 36.20 8.23
N LEU A 9 28.41 35.27 7.31
CA LEU A 9 29.49 34.82 6.40
C LEU A 9 28.85 34.15 5.18
N SER A 10 28.89 34.87 4.13
CA SER A 10 29.68 34.79 2.88
C SER A 10 29.40 33.63 1.94
N ARG A 11 28.80 34.04 0.83
CA ARG A 11 28.75 33.47 -0.52
C ARG A 11 30.07 32.80 -0.94
N ARG A 12 29.94 31.63 -1.58
CA ARG A 12 30.84 31.24 -2.69
C ARG A 12 30.01 30.77 -3.87
N LEU A 13 29.98 31.56 -4.91
CA LEU A 13 29.64 31.21 -6.28
C LEU A 13 30.67 30.19 -6.80
N GLY A 14 30.23 29.08 -7.36
CA GLY A 14 31.03 28.20 -8.20
C GLY A 14 30.30 28.01 -9.52
N VAL A 15 30.75 28.79 -10.52
CA VAL A 15 30.35 28.62 -11.94
C VAL A 15 31.21 27.51 -12.52
N ALA A 16 30.59 26.41 -12.93
CA ALA A 16 31.23 25.38 -13.76
C ALA A 16 30.63 25.43 -15.16
N LEU A 17 31.47 25.89 -16.08
CA LEU A 17 31.26 25.94 -17.51
C LEU A 17 31.49 24.52 -18.08
N CYS A 18 30.46 23.86 -18.64
CA CYS A 18 30.63 22.64 -19.43
C CYS A 18 30.37 22.94 -20.90
N THR A 19 31.43 22.89 -21.67
CA THR A 19 31.52 23.01 -23.14
C THR A 19 30.88 21.81 -23.82
N ALA A 20 30.01 22.10 -24.77
CA ALA A 20 29.42 21.15 -25.72
C ALA A 20 30.45 20.79 -26.82
N THR A 21 30.64 19.50 -27.06
CA THR A 21 31.28 18.99 -28.29
C THR A 21 30.23 18.21 -29.09
N LEU A 22 29.83 18.81 -30.21
CA LEU A 22 29.11 18.12 -31.30
C LEU A 22 30.12 17.25 -32.07
N GLY A 23 29.86 15.94 -32.13
CA GLY A 23 30.52 15.01 -33.03
C GLY A 23 29.51 14.43 -34.02
N ALA A 24 29.44 14.95 -35.21
CA ALA A 24 28.73 14.35 -36.32
C ALA A 24 29.62 13.27 -36.98
N LEU A 25 29.13 12.03 -37.02
CA LEU A 25 29.72 10.96 -37.83
C LEU A 25 28.66 10.44 -38.79
N PHE A 26 28.79 10.90 -40.07
CA PHE A 26 28.18 10.25 -41.24
C PHE A 26 29.00 9.01 -41.58
N GLY A 27 28.41 7.84 -41.48
CA GLY A 27 28.97 6.58 -41.93
C GLY A 27 28.11 5.99 -43.06
N CYS A 28 28.44 6.25 -44.33
CA CYS A 28 27.96 5.45 -45.44
C CYS A 28 28.75 4.14 -45.47
N GLY A 29 28.09 3.02 -45.21
CA GLY A 29 28.62 1.68 -45.35
C GLY A 29 27.99 0.97 -46.55
N SER A 30 28.76 0.81 -47.64
CA SER A 30 28.43 0.02 -48.83
C SER A 30 28.29 -1.46 -48.49
N GLY A 31 27.22 -2.08 -49.03
CA GLY A 31 26.92 -3.49 -48.85
C GLY A 31 27.93 -4.43 -49.49
N ILE A 32 28.37 -5.42 -48.72
CA ILE A 32 29.03 -6.61 -49.26
C ILE A 32 28.04 -7.77 -49.02
N GLY A 33 27.61 -8.38 -50.13
CA GLY A 33 26.73 -9.55 -50.09
C GLY A 33 27.43 -10.73 -49.43
N LEU A 34 26.81 -11.30 -48.43
CA LEU A 34 27.21 -12.56 -47.78
C LEU A 34 26.42 -13.73 -48.38
N PRO A 35 27.04 -14.91 -48.51
CA PRO A 35 26.39 -16.05 -49.13
C PRO A 35 25.26 -16.60 -48.21
N ALA A 36 24.15 -16.97 -48.84
CA ALA A 36 23.04 -17.65 -48.23
C ALA A 36 23.44 -19.02 -47.66
N GLY A 37 23.30 -19.23 -46.38
CA GLY A 37 23.43 -20.59 -45.87
C GLY A 37 23.93 -20.69 -44.42
N SER A 38 23.16 -20.25 -43.47
CA SER A 38 23.02 -20.83 -42.13
C SER A 38 21.94 -20.05 -41.39
N THR A 39 20.79 -20.67 -41.19
CA THR A 39 19.77 -20.22 -40.24
C THR A 39 20.41 -20.18 -38.84
N PRO A 40 20.57 -19.02 -38.20
CA PRO A 40 21.01 -19.00 -36.82
C PRO A 40 19.93 -19.67 -35.97
N PRO A 41 20.29 -20.44 -34.91
CA PRO A 41 19.31 -20.97 -34.00
C PRO A 41 18.52 -19.77 -33.45
N ASN A 42 17.21 -19.88 -33.52
CA ASN A 42 16.26 -18.87 -33.03
C ASN A 42 16.29 -18.90 -31.49
N THR A 43 17.37 -18.42 -30.88
CA THR A 43 17.39 -18.07 -29.48
C THR A 43 16.60 -16.78 -29.37
N THR A 44 15.27 -16.93 -29.24
CA THR A 44 14.42 -15.88 -28.69
C THR A 44 14.87 -15.65 -27.25
N THR A 45 15.90 -14.80 -27.10
CA THR A 45 16.13 -14.13 -25.82
C THR A 45 14.83 -13.38 -25.54
N PRO A 46 14.12 -13.67 -24.43
CA PRO A 46 12.95 -12.89 -24.09
C PRO A 46 13.39 -11.43 -24.09
N ALA A 47 12.76 -10.62 -24.92
CA ALA A 47 13.02 -9.18 -24.88
C ALA A 47 12.78 -8.77 -23.42
N ALA A 48 13.81 -8.22 -22.78
CA ALA A 48 13.68 -7.63 -21.47
C ALA A 48 12.57 -6.59 -21.62
N SER A 49 11.39 -6.90 -21.09
CA SER A 49 10.29 -5.97 -21.08
C SER A 49 10.76 -4.79 -20.24
N THR A 50 11.02 -3.66 -20.85
CA THR A 50 11.19 -2.39 -20.16
C THR A 50 9.85 -2.14 -19.47
N GLN A 51 9.74 -2.61 -18.23
CA GLN A 51 8.59 -2.28 -17.43
C GLN A 51 8.63 -0.79 -17.18
N GLY A 52 7.61 -0.08 -17.67
CA GLY A 52 7.42 1.34 -17.37
C GLY A 52 7.27 1.59 -15.87
N PRO A 53 7.09 2.84 -15.45
CA PRO A 53 6.80 3.17 -14.07
C PRO A 53 5.70 2.27 -13.52
N GLN A 54 5.83 1.85 -12.26
CA GLN A 54 4.88 0.97 -11.60
C GLN A 54 4.38 1.63 -10.32
N LEU A 55 3.06 1.70 -10.18
CA LEU A 55 2.41 2.27 -9.00
C LEU A 55 2.23 1.26 -7.86
N GLY A 56 2.34 -0.03 -8.14
CA GLY A 56 2.15 -1.09 -7.16
C GLY A 56 1.44 -2.30 -7.73
N TYR A 57 0.83 -3.07 -6.85
CA TYR A 57 0.10 -4.28 -7.20
C TYR A 57 -1.28 -4.30 -6.56
N PHE A 58 -2.19 -5.08 -7.12
CA PHE A 58 -3.45 -5.40 -6.49
C PHE A 58 -3.81 -6.87 -6.71
N TRP A 59 -4.51 -7.43 -5.74
CA TRP A 59 -5.10 -8.75 -5.84
C TRP A 59 -6.46 -8.67 -6.51
N ASN A 60 -6.64 -9.43 -7.58
CA ASN A 60 -7.95 -9.61 -8.21
C ASN A 60 -8.56 -10.92 -7.71
N ALA A 61 -9.53 -10.82 -6.80
CA ALA A 61 -10.17 -11.99 -6.21
C ALA A 61 -11.02 -12.79 -7.21
N ALA A 62 -11.48 -12.17 -8.29
CA ALA A 62 -12.34 -12.84 -9.27
C ALA A 62 -11.59 -13.90 -10.09
N ASP A 63 -10.34 -13.67 -10.43
CA ASP A 63 -9.48 -14.59 -11.17
C ASP A 63 -8.28 -15.10 -10.36
N GLN A 64 -8.23 -14.74 -9.05
CA GLN A 64 -7.18 -15.14 -8.11
C GLN A 64 -5.77 -14.81 -8.65
N THR A 65 -5.57 -13.57 -9.08
CA THR A 65 -4.31 -13.11 -9.65
C THR A 65 -3.77 -11.87 -8.96
N LEU A 66 -2.44 -11.80 -8.82
CA LEU A 66 -1.73 -10.59 -8.40
C LEU A 66 -1.28 -9.84 -9.66
N ARG A 67 -1.74 -8.61 -9.83
CA ARG A 67 -1.50 -7.82 -11.05
C ARG A 67 -0.81 -6.50 -10.73
N PRO A 68 0.19 -6.06 -11.53
CA PRO A 68 0.79 -4.75 -11.39
C PRO A 68 -0.15 -3.65 -11.90
N ILE A 69 -0.04 -2.49 -11.29
CA ILE A 69 -0.59 -1.23 -11.79
C ILE A 69 0.56 -0.49 -12.48
N LEU A 70 0.55 -0.48 -13.80
CA LEU A 70 1.61 0.09 -14.64
C LEU A 70 1.28 1.53 -15.01
N GLY A 71 2.28 2.40 -15.10
CA GLY A 71 2.12 3.81 -15.48
C GLY A 71 2.31 4.77 -14.30
N VAL A 72 1.75 5.95 -14.46
CA VAL A 72 1.76 7.04 -13.46
C VAL A 72 0.32 7.46 -13.16
N PRO A 73 0.05 8.16 -12.04
CA PRO A 73 -1.29 8.68 -11.77
C PRO A 73 -1.86 9.44 -12.96
N GLY A 74 -3.08 9.07 -13.39
CA GLY A 74 -3.76 9.64 -14.56
C GLY A 74 -3.40 9.02 -15.92
N SER A 75 -2.37 8.16 -15.96
CA SER A 75 -2.02 7.37 -17.16
C SER A 75 -1.52 5.99 -16.72
N SER A 76 -2.40 5.22 -16.11
CA SER A 76 -2.10 3.89 -15.59
C SER A 76 -3.08 2.85 -16.11
N GLN A 77 -2.64 1.60 -16.14
CA GLN A 77 -3.41 0.44 -16.54
C GLN A 77 -3.03 -0.79 -15.71
N ILE A 78 -3.93 -1.77 -15.66
CA ILE A 78 -3.67 -3.05 -15.01
C ILE A 78 -2.84 -3.91 -15.96
N GLY A 79 -1.71 -4.43 -15.47
CA GLY A 79 -0.85 -5.34 -16.23
C GLY A 79 -1.27 -6.81 -16.16
N LEU A 80 -0.46 -7.66 -16.77
CA LEU A 80 -0.62 -9.12 -16.70
C LEU A 80 -0.33 -9.63 -15.29
N SER A 81 -0.92 -10.76 -14.92
CA SER A 81 -0.65 -11.40 -13.63
C SER A 81 0.82 -11.77 -13.49
N VAL A 82 1.34 -11.58 -12.28
CA VAL A 82 2.69 -12.00 -11.89
C VAL A 82 2.69 -13.35 -11.17
N VAL A 83 1.52 -13.91 -10.89
CA VAL A 83 1.34 -15.27 -10.35
C VAL A 83 0.33 -16.03 -11.21
N PRO A 84 0.43 -17.36 -11.32
CA PRO A 84 -0.56 -18.19 -12.00
C PRO A 84 -1.94 -18.04 -11.35
N ALA A 85 -2.99 -18.01 -12.15
CA ALA A 85 -4.37 -17.97 -11.65
C ALA A 85 -4.70 -19.25 -10.87
N GLY A 86 -5.42 -19.11 -9.76
CA GLY A 86 -5.90 -20.24 -8.94
C GLY A 86 -4.82 -20.92 -8.08
N THR A 87 -3.58 -20.44 -8.08
CA THR A 87 -2.53 -20.98 -7.21
C THR A 87 -2.69 -20.50 -5.77
N TYR A 88 -3.11 -19.27 -5.57
CA TYR A 88 -3.28 -18.63 -4.27
C TYR A 88 -4.73 -18.23 -4.04
N VAL A 89 -5.15 -18.18 -2.78
CA VAL A 89 -6.51 -17.76 -2.39
C VAL A 89 -6.58 -16.28 -2.05
N THR A 90 -5.47 -15.69 -1.61
CA THR A 90 -5.32 -14.24 -1.44
C THR A 90 -3.87 -13.83 -1.59
N ALA A 91 -3.66 -12.56 -1.87
CA ALA A 91 -2.35 -11.93 -1.89
C ALA A 91 -2.43 -10.44 -1.58
N ALA A 92 -1.37 -9.90 -1.01
CA ALA A 92 -1.16 -8.47 -0.94
C ALA A 92 0.31 -8.13 -1.22
N ALA A 93 0.55 -6.94 -1.76
CA ALA A 93 1.89 -6.45 -2.00
C ALA A 93 2.12 -5.14 -1.25
N SER A 94 3.31 -4.98 -0.71
CA SER A 94 3.74 -3.73 -0.09
C SER A 94 3.89 -2.65 -1.14
N ALA A 95 3.40 -1.46 -0.81
CA ALA A 95 3.61 -0.28 -1.62
C ALA A 95 5.05 0.28 -1.49
N ALA A 96 5.66 0.10 -0.33
CA ALA A 96 6.98 0.64 0.02
C ALA A 96 8.14 -0.22 -0.49
N ASN A 97 7.95 -1.54 -0.46
CA ASN A 97 8.94 -2.53 -0.87
C ASN A 97 8.33 -3.39 -1.98
N ALA A 98 9.15 -3.77 -2.94
CA ALA A 98 8.72 -4.73 -3.96
C ALA A 98 8.62 -6.15 -3.34
N VAL A 99 7.68 -6.36 -2.43
CA VAL A 99 7.43 -7.65 -1.77
C VAL A 99 5.93 -7.93 -1.75
N ALA A 100 5.57 -9.17 -2.02
CA ALA A 100 4.21 -9.67 -1.89
C ALA A 100 4.18 -10.86 -0.93
N VAL A 101 3.11 -10.95 -0.15
CA VAL A 101 2.75 -12.11 0.66
C VAL A 101 1.55 -12.76 -0.02
N LEU A 102 1.62 -14.06 -0.20
CA LEU A 102 0.66 -14.90 -0.91
C LEU A 102 0.18 -16.00 0.04
N GLU A 103 -1.10 -16.31 0.02
CA GLU A 103 -1.69 -17.40 0.82
C GLU A 103 -2.15 -18.53 -0.08
N GLU A 104 -1.67 -19.73 0.19
CA GLU A 104 -2.09 -20.95 -0.50
C GLU A 104 -3.44 -21.47 0.04
N PRO A 105 -4.15 -22.35 -0.70
CA PRO A 105 -5.42 -22.90 -0.27
C PRO A 105 -5.38 -23.67 1.04
N ASP A 106 -4.22 -24.19 1.45
CA ASP A 106 -4.04 -24.90 2.72
C ASP A 106 -3.69 -23.99 3.90
N GLY A 107 -3.63 -22.67 3.67
CA GLY A 107 -3.28 -21.64 4.64
C GLY A 107 -1.79 -21.41 4.82
N SER A 108 -0.93 -22.07 4.03
CA SER A 108 0.50 -21.77 4.02
C SER A 108 0.79 -20.44 3.33
N LEU A 109 1.93 -19.84 3.66
CA LEU A 109 2.31 -18.52 3.15
C LEU A 109 3.57 -18.60 2.31
N ASP A 110 3.53 -17.91 1.20
CA ASP A 110 4.69 -17.63 0.37
C ASP A 110 5.02 -16.13 0.38
N VAL A 111 6.30 -15.83 0.21
CA VAL A 111 6.79 -14.46 -0.02
C VAL A 111 7.51 -14.41 -1.35
N MET A 112 7.26 -13.39 -2.14
CA MET A 112 7.97 -13.16 -3.40
C MET A 112 8.33 -11.69 -3.58
N THR A 113 9.32 -11.45 -4.45
CA THR A 113 9.66 -10.10 -4.94
C THR A 113 9.13 -9.94 -6.37
N PRO A 114 7.93 -9.36 -6.57
CA PRO A 114 7.40 -9.17 -7.91
C PRO A 114 8.29 -8.20 -8.73
N PRO A 115 8.30 -8.29 -10.09
CA PRO A 115 7.46 -9.18 -10.90
C PRO A 115 8.07 -10.56 -11.16
N SER A 116 9.36 -10.75 -10.93
CA SER A 116 10.10 -11.92 -11.43
C SER A 116 10.67 -12.82 -10.34
N GLY A 117 10.49 -12.47 -9.07
CA GLY A 117 10.95 -13.30 -7.95
C GLY A 117 10.15 -14.59 -7.86
N GLN A 118 10.86 -15.71 -7.62
CA GLN A 118 10.17 -16.96 -7.31
C GLN A 118 9.57 -16.87 -5.90
N PRO A 119 8.36 -17.40 -5.68
CA PRO A 119 7.81 -17.51 -4.34
C PRO A 119 8.70 -18.38 -3.45
N VAL A 120 8.88 -17.93 -2.22
CA VAL A 120 9.61 -18.65 -1.17
C VAL A 120 8.61 -19.04 -0.10
N HIS A 121 8.49 -20.35 0.11
CA HIS A 121 7.60 -20.91 1.12
C HIS A 121 8.11 -20.62 2.53
N LEU A 122 7.24 -20.03 3.38
CA LEU A 122 7.62 -19.62 4.73
C LEU A 122 7.45 -20.70 5.79
N GLY A 123 6.91 -21.83 5.45
CA GLY A 123 6.61 -22.86 6.46
C GLY A 123 5.73 -22.31 7.60
N GLY A 124 4.76 -23.04 8.01
CA GLY A 124 3.76 -22.57 9.00
C GLY A 124 2.42 -22.31 8.33
N LYS A 125 1.35 -22.47 9.09
CA LYS A 125 0.00 -22.29 8.57
C LYS A 125 -0.64 -21.09 9.22
N VAL A 126 -1.21 -20.22 8.40
CA VAL A 126 -2.20 -19.25 8.86
C VAL A 126 -3.53 -19.96 8.96
N ALA A 127 -4.32 -19.59 9.96
CA ALA A 127 -5.37 -20.45 10.45
C ALA A 127 -6.56 -20.69 9.50
N VAL A 128 -6.79 -19.88 8.46
CA VAL A 128 -7.99 -19.99 7.61
C VAL A 128 -7.74 -19.41 6.22
N ALA A 129 -8.10 -20.13 5.18
CA ALA A 129 -8.06 -19.66 3.80
C ALA A 129 -8.90 -18.40 3.59
N GLY A 130 -8.35 -17.44 2.83
CA GLY A 130 -8.98 -16.15 2.56
C GLY A 130 -8.71 -15.11 3.65
N ALA A 131 -7.59 -15.20 4.33
CA ALA A 131 -7.15 -14.24 5.33
C ALA A 131 -6.90 -12.85 4.72
N GLN A 132 -6.94 -11.82 5.56
CA GLN A 132 -6.53 -10.48 5.22
C GLN A 132 -5.01 -10.32 5.46
N ILE A 133 -4.33 -9.69 4.51
CA ILE A 133 -2.90 -9.40 4.59
C ILE A 133 -2.75 -7.88 4.64
N ARG A 134 -2.08 -7.37 5.68
CA ARG A 134 -1.80 -5.94 5.87
C ARG A 134 -0.31 -5.73 6.09
N PHE A 135 0.27 -4.79 5.38
CA PHE A 135 1.66 -4.39 5.56
C PHE A 135 1.80 -3.20 6.50
N SER A 136 2.93 -3.13 7.18
CA SER A 136 3.37 -1.91 7.86
C SER A 136 3.69 -0.80 6.84
N PRO A 137 3.73 0.48 7.24
CA PRO A 137 4.01 1.59 6.33
C PRO A 137 5.30 1.42 5.50
N SER A 138 6.38 0.94 6.10
CA SER A 138 7.63 0.66 5.39
C SER A 138 7.65 -0.66 4.63
N GLY A 139 6.64 -1.52 4.81
CA GLY A 139 6.58 -2.86 4.23
C GLY A 139 7.58 -3.87 4.78
N LYS A 140 8.26 -3.57 5.89
CA LYS A 140 9.23 -4.49 6.55
C LYS A 140 8.55 -5.53 7.41
N SER A 141 7.30 -5.29 7.77
CA SER A 141 6.45 -6.21 8.52
C SER A 141 5.11 -6.37 7.82
N ALA A 142 4.46 -7.51 8.04
CA ALA A 142 3.10 -7.75 7.61
C ALA A 142 2.37 -8.58 8.66
N ILE A 143 1.05 -8.48 8.68
CA ILE A 143 0.18 -9.38 9.43
C ILE A 143 -0.75 -10.11 8.49
N VAL A 144 -1.08 -11.33 8.87
CA VAL A 144 -2.07 -12.17 8.20
C VAL A 144 -3.07 -12.63 9.26
N PHE A 145 -4.34 -12.37 9.04
CA PHE A 145 -5.41 -12.69 9.98
C PHE A 145 -6.73 -12.91 9.27
N SER A 146 -7.62 -13.66 9.90
CA SER A 146 -9.01 -13.81 9.44
C SER A 146 -9.95 -13.15 10.44
N ALA A 147 -11.01 -12.51 9.94
CA ALA A 147 -12.04 -11.94 10.80
C ALA A 147 -12.66 -13.05 11.66
N GLY A 148 -12.82 -12.78 12.96
CA GLY A 148 -13.32 -13.76 13.93
C GLY A 148 -12.24 -14.70 14.48
N SER A 149 -10.99 -14.64 14.01
CA SER A 149 -9.91 -15.48 14.55
C SER A 149 -9.40 -14.99 15.92
N GLY A 150 -8.84 -15.92 16.69
CA GLY A 150 -8.15 -15.65 17.96
C GLY A 150 -6.63 -15.57 17.83
N SER A 151 -6.10 -15.42 16.61
CA SER A 151 -4.66 -15.34 16.36
C SER A 151 -4.33 -14.52 15.12
N ILE A 152 -3.13 -13.97 15.09
CA ILE A 152 -2.58 -13.18 14.00
C ILE A 152 -1.20 -13.73 13.69
N SER A 153 -0.90 -13.98 12.42
CA SER A 153 0.47 -14.27 12.00
C SER A 153 1.20 -12.96 11.72
N LEU A 154 2.24 -12.69 12.50
CA LEU A 154 3.14 -11.55 12.30
C LEU A 154 4.35 -12.01 11.48
N LEU A 155 4.55 -11.37 10.33
CA LEU A 155 5.73 -11.51 9.48
C LEU A 155 6.65 -10.32 9.71
N THR A 156 7.93 -10.57 9.98
CA THR A 156 8.95 -9.54 10.16
C THR A 156 10.15 -9.82 9.27
N GLY A 157 11.00 -8.82 9.04
CA GLY A 157 12.22 -8.97 8.26
C GLY A 157 12.01 -9.05 6.74
N LEU A 158 10.83 -8.64 6.24
CA LEU A 158 10.55 -8.56 4.80
C LEU A 158 11.52 -7.59 4.10
N PRO A 159 11.95 -7.89 2.86
CA PRO A 159 11.66 -9.10 2.06
C PRO A 159 12.63 -10.27 2.26
N SER A 160 13.79 -10.09 2.91
CA SER A 160 14.93 -10.99 2.75
C SER A 160 15.22 -11.90 3.96
N ALA A 161 14.82 -11.51 5.16
CA ALA A 161 15.06 -12.26 6.39
C ALA A 161 13.74 -12.56 7.12
N VAL A 162 12.81 -13.17 6.39
CA VAL A 162 11.43 -13.31 6.85
C VAL A 162 11.33 -14.31 8.00
N SER A 163 10.69 -13.87 9.07
CA SER A 163 10.28 -14.70 10.20
C SER A 163 8.79 -14.58 10.41
N ALA A 164 8.12 -15.70 10.61
CA ALA A 164 6.69 -15.76 10.93
C ALA A 164 6.49 -16.16 12.39
N THR A 165 5.68 -15.40 13.11
CA THR A 165 5.34 -15.66 14.50
C THR A 165 3.82 -15.58 14.67
N VAL A 166 3.22 -16.59 15.32
CA VAL A 166 1.81 -16.53 15.66
C VAL A 166 1.65 -15.79 16.99
N VAL A 167 0.89 -14.70 16.96
CA VAL A 167 0.54 -13.89 18.11
C VAL A 167 -0.91 -14.20 18.52
N PRO A 168 -1.15 -14.70 19.73
CA PRO A 168 -2.51 -14.94 20.20
C PRO A 168 -3.23 -13.60 20.38
N ALA A 169 -4.47 -13.51 19.95
CA ALA A 169 -5.35 -12.39 20.26
C ALA A 169 -6.27 -12.78 21.43
N PRO A 170 -6.54 -11.87 22.36
CA PRO A 170 -7.34 -12.20 23.56
C PRO A 170 -8.82 -12.46 23.24
N VAL A 171 -9.29 -11.98 22.10
CA VAL A 171 -10.67 -12.09 21.60
C VAL A 171 -10.66 -12.13 20.08
N ALA A 172 -11.80 -12.46 19.48
CA ALA A 172 -11.97 -12.53 18.02
C ALA A 172 -11.67 -11.18 17.35
N VAL A 173 -10.66 -11.19 16.48
CA VAL A 173 -10.20 -10.03 15.71
C VAL A 173 -11.20 -9.72 14.59
N GLN A 174 -11.60 -8.47 14.44
CA GLN A 174 -12.44 -8.02 13.34
C GLN A 174 -11.65 -7.26 12.27
N ASP A 175 -10.66 -6.49 12.68
CA ASP A 175 -9.70 -5.82 11.83
C ASP A 175 -8.36 -5.71 12.56
N ALA A 176 -7.26 -5.56 11.81
CA ALA A 176 -5.93 -5.41 12.38
C ALA A 176 -5.01 -4.56 11.51
N ALA A 177 -4.01 -3.94 12.14
CA ALA A 177 -2.94 -3.20 11.48
C ALA A 177 -1.60 -3.50 12.18
N VAL A 178 -0.49 -3.26 11.48
CA VAL A 178 0.86 -3.50 12.00
C VAL A 178 1.75 -2.28 11.80
N SER A 179 2.55 -1.93 12.81
CA SER A 179 3.55 -0.87 12.74
C SER A 179 4.88 -1.39 12.18
N ASP A 180 5.78 -0.47 11.82
CA ASP A 180 7.13 -0.82 11.36
C ASP A 180 7.99 -1.49 12.44
N ALA A 181 7.66 -1.26 13.71
CA ALA A 181 8.29 -1.91 14.86
C ALA A 181 7.69 -3.29 15.19
N GLY A 182 6.68 -3.74 14.42
CA GLY A 182 5.98 -5.00 14.68
C GLY A 182 4.89 -4.89 15.77
N GLY A 183 4.54 -3.69 16.20
CA GLY A 183 3.37 -3.45 17.07
C GLY A 183 2.08 -3.79 16.32
N ILE A 184 1.18 -4.54 16.93
CA ILE A 184 -0.08 -4.97 16.32
C ILE A 184 -1.24 -4.23 16.99
N ALA A 185 -2.04 -3.53 16.20
CA ALA A 185 -3.33 -3.00 16.60
C ALA A 185 -4.43 -3.93 16.12
N ILE A 186 -5.40 -4.20 16.98
CA ILE A 186 -6.61 -4.98 16.64
C ILE A 186 -7.87 -4.20 16.98
N ALA A 187 -8.90 -4.43 16.20
CA ALA A 187 -10.26 -4.05 16.53
C ALA A 187 -11.07 -5.30 16.86
N THR A 188 -11.79 -5.25 17.98
CA THR A 188 -12.60 -6.35 18.46
C THR A 188 -14.01 -5.86 18.76
N SER A 189 -15.02 -6.69 18.54
CA SER A 189 -16.41 -6.32 18.82
C SER A 189 -16.64 -6.15 20.33
N SER A 190 -17.42 -5.13 20.68
CA SER A 190 -17.88 -4.85 22.04
C SER A 190 -19.38 -4.52 22.05
N ALA A 191 -20.00 -4.44 23.22
CA ALA A 191 -21.41 -4.07 23.33
C ALA A 191 -21.72 -2.64 22.82
N ALA A 192 -20.70 -1.75 22.81
CA ALA A 192 -20.82 -0.36 22.35
C ALA A 192 -20.24 -0.12 20.95
N GLY A 193 -19.93 -1.17 20.19
CA GLY A 193 -19.28 -1.08 18.87
C GLY A 193 -17.96 -1.84 18.85
N PHE A 194 -16.84 -1.15 18.72
CA PHE A 194 -15.50 -1.74 18.63
C PHE A 194 -14.58 -1.21 19.72
N SER A 195 -13.78 -2.10 20.30
CA SER A 195 -12.62 -1.76 21.13
C SER A 195 -11.35 -1.87 20.29
N LEU A 196 -10.51 -0.85 20.34
CA LEU A 196 -9.20 -0.85 19.67
C LEU A 196 -8.12 -1.11 20.71
N GLN A 197 -7.27 -2.08 20.42
CA GLN A 197 -6.27 -2.57 21.38
C GLN A 197 -4.93 -2.74 20.67
N ILE A 198 -3.84 -2.47 21.39
CA ILE A 198 -2.49 -2.86 21.00
C ILE A 198 -2.18 -4.20 21.65
N VAL A 199 -1.73 -5.15 20.86
CA VAL A 199 -1.38 -6.50 21.29
C VAL A 199 0.14 -6.65 21.30
N SER A 200 0.68 -7.08 22.43
CA SER A 200 2.10 -7.42 22.56
C SER A 200 2.41 -8.81 21.95
N ALA A 201 3.66 -9.11 21.75
CA ALA A 201 4.10 -10.43 21.28
C ALA A 201 3.66 -11.59 22.20
N SER A 202 3.40 -11.34 23.49
CA SER A 202 2.88 -12.33 24.44
C SER A 202 1.35 -12.48 24.39
N GLY A 203 0.65 -11.69 23.55
CA GLY A 203 -0.81 -11.66 23.47
C GLY A 203 -1.49 -10.77 24.53
N ALA A 204 -0.73 -10.06 25.36
CA ALA A 204 -1.31 -9.08 26.28
C ALA A 204 -1.83 -7.87 25.49
N ALA A 205 -3.05 -7.43 25.77
CA ALA A 205 -3.72 -6.35 25.07
C ALA A 205 -3.94 -5.13 25.95
N THR A 206 -3.74 -3.93 25.39
CA THR A 206 -4.01 -2.64 26.01
C THR A 206 -4.98 -1.86 25.16
N THR A 207 -6.12 -1.43 25.72
CA THR A 207 -7.09 -0.60 25.00
C THR A 207 -6.54 0.79 24.77
N VAL A 208 -6.62 1.26 23.51
CA VAL A 208 -6.13 2.57 23.07
C VAL A 208 -7.24 3.47 22.51
N GLY A 209 -8.45 2.92 22.31
CA GLY A 209 -9.58 3.66 21.79
C GLY A 209 -10.83 2.80 21.63
N SER A 210 -11.89 3.43 21.13
CA SER A 210 -13.14 2.77 20.75
C SER A 210 -13.78 3.47 19.57
N ALA A 211 -14.63 2.75 18.82
CA ALA A 211 -15.41 3.28 17.71
C ALA A 211 -16.83 2.68 17.78
N GLY A 212 -17.84 3.49 17.48
CA GLY A 212 -19.22 3.00 17.37
C GLY A 212 -19.40 2.08 16.16
N ALA A 213 -18.75 2.40 15.06
CA ALA A 213 -18.62 1.56 13.88
C ALA A 213 -17.21 1.76 13.28
N LEU A 214 -16.49 0.68 13.00
CA LEU A 214 -15.13 0.81 12.47
C LEU A 214 -15.14 1.16 10.98
N GLY A 215 -14.55 2.31 10.63
CA GLY A 215 -14.35 2.77 9.26
C GLY A 215 -12.95 2.47 8.71
N GLY A 216 -12.17 1.66 9.41
CA GLY A 216 -10.81 1.26 9.05
C GLY A 216 -9.77 1.77 10.03
N MET A 217 -8.59 1.12 10.01
CA MET A 217 -7.44 1.47 10.85
C MET A 217 -6.14 1.25 10.08
N SER A 218 -5.12 2.05 10.40
CA SER A 218 -3.79 1.97 9.77
C SER A 218 -2.75 2.60 10.69
N PHE A 219 -1.55 2.04 10.74
CA PHE A 219 -0.41 2.76 11.29
C PHE A 219 0.09 3.81 10.32
N GLY A 220 0.55 4.93 10.88
CA GLY A 220 1.34 5.95 10.20
C GLY A 220 2.83 5.67 10.32
N SER A 221 3.64 6.71 10.12
CA SER A 221 5.07 6.63 10.40
C SER A 221 5.32 6.48 11.91
N GLY A 222 6.31 5.67 12.26
CA GLY A 222 6.61 5.39 13.66
C GLY A 222 5.59 4.44 14.29
N ASP A 223 5.03 4.86 15.42
CA ASP A 223 4.09 4.08 16.26
C ASP A 223 2.73 4.78 16.39
N ASP A 224 2.40 5.65 15.45
CA ASP A 224 1.14 6.39 15.44
C ASP A 224 0.04 5.59 14.75
N LEU A 225 -1.05 5.31 15.46
CA LEU A 225 -2.20 4.57 14.95
C LEU A 225 -3.33 5.54 14.58
N LEU A 226 -3.85 5.42 13.36
CA LEU A 226 -5.06 6.10 12.94
C LEU A 226 -6.22 5.11 12.90
N PHE A 227 -7.41 5.56 13.32
CA PHE A 227 -8.66 4.82 13.10
C PHE A 227 -9.82 5.77 12.83
N ALA A 228 -10.74 5.33 11.99
CA ALA A 228 -11.95 6.05 11.65
C ALA A 228 -13.17 5.43 12.34
N ASP A 229 -14.02 6.27 12.93
CA ASP A 229 -15.34 5.88 13.46
C ASP A 229 -16.41 6.30 12.45
N ALA A 230 -17.04 5.30 11.82
CA ALA A 230 -18.09 5.53 10.82
C ALA A 230 -19.43 5.98 11.45
N ALA A 231 -19.68 5.64 12.71
CA ALA A 231 -20.89 6.09 13.40
C ALA A 231 -20.80 7.56 13.81
N ALA A 232 -19.60 7.99 14.25
CA ALA A 232 -19.38 9.37 14.68
C ALA A 232 -18.86 10.28 13.54
N ASN A 233 -18.50 9.73 12.37
CA ASN A 233 -17.83 10.45 11.29
C ASN A 233 -16.55 11.16 11.75
N THR A 234 -15.72 10.48 12.54
CA THR A 234 -14.49 11.04 13.09
C THR A 234 -13.26 10.23 12.68
N LEU A 235 -12.09 10.87 12.70
CA LEU A 235 -10.80 10.24 12.60
C LEU A 235 -9.98 10.56 13.84
N THR A 236 -9.46 9.55 14.48
CA THR A 236 -8.61 9.66 15.66
C THR A 236 -7.20 9.24 15.33
N LEU A 237 -6.23 10.02 15.77
CA LEU A 237 -4.81 9.71 15.77
C LEU A 237 -4.39 9.38 17.20
N VAL A 238 -3.82 8.20 17.41
CA VAL A 238 -3.26 7.77 18.70
C VAL A 238 -1.75 7.83 18.57
N HIS A 239 -1.14 8.84 19.16
CA HIS A 239 0.32 8.94 19.21
C HIS A 239 0.92 7.91 20.15
N ASN A 240 2.09 7.36 19.75
CA ASN A 240 2.85 6.39 20.53
C ASN A 240 1.98 5.21 21.03
N ALA A 241 1.21 4.63 20.11
CA ALA A 241 0.15 3.68 20.41
C ALA A 241 0.60 2.47 21.23
N SER A 242 1.84 1.97 21.02
CA SER A 242 2.38 0.79 21.72
C SER A 242 3.06 1.12 23.06
N THR A 243 3.38 2.38 23.33
CA THR A 243 4.19 2.74 24.52
C THR A 243 3.43 3.62 25.51
N LYS A 244 2.93 4.74 25.05
CA LYS A 244 2.17 5.70 25.84
C LYS A 244 1.06 6.30 24.99
N PRO A 245 -0.04 5.57 24.75
CA PRO A 245 -1.08 6.01 23.84
C PRO A 245 -1.70 7.35 24.25
N SER A 246 -1.74 8.28 23.30
CA SER A 246 -2.33 9.61 23.46
C SER A 246 -3.26 9.89 22.29
N PRO A 247 -4.58 9.62 22.42
CA PRO A 247 -5.54 9.84 21.36
C PRO A 247 -5.86 11.32 21.17
N ALA A 248 -5.96 11.74 19.91
CA ALA A 248 -6.36 13.08 19.51
C ALA A 248 -7.32 13.00 18.30
N LEU A 249 -8.42 13.73 18.36
CA LEU A 249 -9.32 13.86 17.20
C LEU A 249 -8.68 14.78 16.16
N LEU A 250 -8.68 14.31 14.91
CA LEU A 250 -8.24 15.13 13.79
C LEU A 250 -9.38 16.01 13.24
N PRO A 251 -9.08 17.23 12.75
CA PRO A 251 -10.07 18.21 12.31
C PRO A 251 -10.67 17.85 10.94
N SER A 252 -11.31 16.72 10.81
CA SER A 252 -11.85 16.18 9.56
C SER A 252 -13.34 15.84 9.59
N ALA A 253 -13.98 15.90 10.76
CA ALA A 253 -15.34 15.43 10.99
C ALA A 253 -16.38 16.02 9.99
N ALA A 254 -16.28 17.33 9.65
CA ALA A 254 -17.20 17.97 8.70
C ALA A 254 -17.10 17.45 7.25
N LEU A 255 -16.04 16.70 6.91
CA LEU A 255 -15.81 16.17 5.57
C LEU A 255 -16.03 14.64 5.49
N LEU A 256 -16.12 13.97 6.63
CA LEU A 256 -16.32 12.53 6.69
C LEU A 256 -17.81 12.18 6.63
N MET A 257 -18.15 11.18 5.81
CA MET A 257 -19.50 10.66 5.61
C MET A 257 -19.44 9.14 5.53
N ALA A 258 -19.75 8.48 6.65
CA ALA A 258 -19.64 7.03 6.81
C ALA A 258 -18.29 6.49 6.30
N PRO A 259 -17.16 6.85 6.93
CA PRO A 259 -15.86 6.37 6.52
C PRO A 259 -15.82 4.84 6.52
N ALA A 260 -15.27 4.24 5.45
CA ALA A 260 -15.29 2.79 5.22
C ALA A 260 -13.90 2.20 4.94
N GLY A 261 -12.90 3.02 4.73
CA GLY A 261 -11.53 2.59 4.48
C GLY A 261 -10.54 3.69 4.79
N LEU A 262 -9.39 3.33 5.29
CA LEU A 262 -8.32 4.23 5.69
C LEU A 262 -6.97 3.69 5.21
N GLY A 263 -6.18 4.56 4.61
CA GLY A 263 -4.79 4.27 4.25
C GLY A 263 -3.88 5.44 4.59
N VAL A 264 -2.63 5.14 4.92
CA VAL A 264 -1.59 6.15 5.17
C VAL A 264 -0.51 6.02 4.09
N SER A 265 -0.03 7.15 3.56
CA SER A 265 1.04 7.19 2.57
C SER A 265 2.36 6.66 3.13
N GLN A 266 3.23 6.15 2.25
CA GLN A 266 4.53 5.59 2.64
C GLN A 266 5.41 6.55 3.46
N ASN A 267 5.34 7.85 3.14
CA ASN A 267 6.09 8.87 3.87
C ASN A 267 5.41 9.32 5.17
N GLY A 268 4.24 8.75 5.52
CA GLY A 268 3.50 9.10 6.72
C GLY A 268 2.87 10.50 6.72
N GLN A 269 2.96 11.24 5.61
CA GLN A 269 2.45 12.62 5.54
C GLN A 269 0.94 12.68 5.33
N TRP A 270 0.40 11.77 4.52
CA TRP A 270 -1.00 11.82 4.11
C TRP A 270 -1.79 10.62 4.62
N ALA A 271 -2.96 10.87 5.17
CA ALA A 271 -4.00 9.86 5.30
C ALA A 271 -5.08 10.11 4.24
N LEU A 272 -5.61 9.02 3.69
CA LEU A 272 -6.76 9.04 2.80
C LEU A 272 -7.88 8.19 3.42
N VAL A 273 -9.06 8.79 3.56
CA VAL A 273 -10.25 8.13 4.12
C VAL A 273 -11.31 8.01 3.03
N ALA A 274 -11.79 6.80 2.78
CA ALA A 274 -12.91 6.57 1.87
C ALA A 274 -14.24 6.94 2.54
N ASN A 275 -15.06 7.75 1.87
CA ASN A 275 -16.41 8.09 2.31
C ASN A 275 -17.44 7.22 1.59
N SER A 276 -17.94 6.17 2.24
CA SER A 276 -18.95 5.30 1.62
C SER A 276 -20.35 5.95 1.56
N GLY A 277 -20.63 6.94 2.40
CA GLY A 277 -21.86 7.74 2.36
C GLY A 277 -21.90 8.78 1.24
N GLU A 278 -20.77 9.01 0.58
CA GLU A 278 -20.63 9.86 -0.59
C GLU A 278 -19.64 9.24 -1.57
N ALA A 279 -19.76 9.57 -2.86
CA ALA A 279 -18.76 9.18 -3.86
C ALA A 279 -17.51 10.06 -3.75
N SER A 280 -16.79 9.95 -2.63
CA SER A 280 -15.63 10.81 -2.33
C SER A 280 -14.60 10.12 -1.42
N ALA A 281 -13.41 10.69 -1.37
CA ALA A 281 -12.44 10.41 -0.33
C ALA A 281 -11.97 11.72 0.32
N VAL A 282 -11.49 11.66 1.55
CA VAL A 282 -10.93 12.83 2.25
C VAL A 282 -9.44 12.63 2.45
N ARG A 283 -8.66 13.56 1.91
CA ARG A 283 -7.23 13.69 2.20
C ARG A 283 -7.02 14.47 3.48
N ILE A 284 -6.15 13.97 4.33
CA ILE A 284 -5.77 14.59 5.61
C ILE A 284 -4.26 14.69 5.66
N ASP A 285 -3.76 15.89 5.94
CA ASP A 285 -2.33 16.13 6.18
C ASP A 285 -2.01 15.83 7.64
N LEU A 286 -1.27 14.76 7.88
CA LEU A 286 -0.88 14.34 9.22
C LEU A 286 0.20 15.24 9.84
N THR A 287 0.85 16.10 9.02
CA THR A 287 1.79 17.12 9.52
C THR A 287 1.06 18.38 10.01
N GLY A 288 -0.23 18.51 9.73
CA GLY A 288 -1.05 19.66 10.13
C GLY A 288 -0.79 20.93 9.31
N GLN A 289 -0.03 20.86 8.21
CA GLN A 289 0.31 22.04 7.40
C GLN A 289 -0.82 22.44 6.43
N ASN A 290 -1.64 21.48 6.05
CA ASN A 290 -2.74 21.68 5.09
C ASN A 290 -4.07 21.29 5.69
N ALA A 291 -5.13 22.05 5.37
CA ALA A 291 -6.48 21.69 5.75
C ALA A 291 -6.92 20.37 5.06
N PRO A 292 -7.79 19.60 5.71
CA PRO A 292 -8.41 18.43 5.08
C PRO A 292 -9.13 18.82 3.78
N LEU A 293 -9.07 17.94 2.79
CA LEU A 293 -9.64 18.20 1.46
C LEU A 293 -10.45 17.00 0.97
N ARG A 294 -11.70 17.25 0.55
CA ARG A 294 -12.54 16.26 -0.10
C ARG A 294 -12.18 16.13 -1.58
N ILE A 295 -12.06 14.90 -2.03
CA ILE A 295 -11.75 14.53 -3.42
C ILE A 295 -12.91 13.70 -3.95
N ALA A 296 -13.62 14.23 -4.93
CA ALA A 296 -14.71 13.50 -5.59
C ALA A 296 -14.16 12.29 -6.36
N CYS A 297 -14.90 11.18 -6.36
CA CYS A 297 -14.63 10.06 -7.24
C CYS A 297 -15.94 9.54 -7.85
N SER A 298 -15.87 9.04 -9.09
CA SER A 298 -17.04 8.38 -9.72
C SER A 298 -17.10 6.91 -9.29
N CYS A 299 -16.98 6.66 -7.99
CA CYS A 299 -16.88 5.34 -7.40
C CYS A 299 -17.68 5.27 -6.09
N THR A 300 -17.96 4.06 -5.60
CA THR A 300 -18.41 3.83 -4.23
C THR A 300 -17.16 3.36 -3.44
N PRO A 301 -16.44 4.27 -2.76
CA PRO A 301 -15.20 3.91 -2.13
C PRO A 301 -15.43 3.14 -0.84
N ALA A 302 -14.73 2.01 -0.66
CA ALA A 302 -14.81 1.19 0.54
C ALA A 302 -13.44 0.80 1.10
N LEU A 303 -12.47 0.56 0.25
CA LEU A 303 -11.12 0.16 0.65
C LEU A 303 -10.10 1.16 0.11
N VAL A 304 -9.15 1.51 0.95
CA VAL A 304 -8.01 2.36 0.60
C VAL A 304 -6.72 1.60 0.87
N ALA A 305 -5.81 1.62 -0.10
CA ALA A 305 -4.47 1.08 0.10
C ALA A 305 -3.44 2.04 -0.51
N PRO A 306 -2.30 2.27 0.15
CA PRO A 306 -1.24 3.06 -0.42
C PRO A 306 -0.68 2.39 -1.67
N LEU A 307 -0.24 3.19 -2.63
CA LEU A 307 0.54 2.81 -3.79
C LEU A 307 1.95 3.39 -3.69
N SER A 308 2.83 3.03 -4.62
CA SER A 308 4.17 3.59 -4.69
C SER A 308 4.11 5.11 -4.92
N GLY A 309 4.97 5.84 -4.21
CA GLY A 309 4.99 7.30 -4.24
C GLY A 309 4.56 7.93 -2.92
N MET A 310 4.73 9.25 -2.82
CA MET A 310 4.58 9.98 -1.55
C MET A 310 3.13 10.33 -1.17
N GLY A 311 2.16 9.95 -1.96
CA GLY A 311 0.76 10.31 -1.68
C GLY A 311 -0.24 9.67 -2.63
N THR A 312 0.16 8.60 -3.31
CA THR A 312 -0.73 7.89 -4.23
C THR A 312 -1.41 6.74 -3.52
N PHE A 313 -2.71 6.62 -3.73
CA PHE A 313 -3.55 5.59 -3.12
C PHE A 313 -4.40 4.88 -4.17
N ARG A 314 -4.67 3.63 -3.91
CA ARG A 314 -5.68 2.84 -4.61
C ARG A 314 -6.98 2.88 -3.82
N ILE A 315 -8.09 3.02 -4.53
CA ILE A 315 -9.45 2.87 -3.99
C ILE A 315 -10.16 1.76 -4.75
N THR A 316 -10.87 0.93 -4.00
CA THR A 316 -11.79 -0.08 -4.55
C THR A 316 -13.13 0.01 -3.85
N GLY A 317 -14.18 -0.39 -4.57
CA GLY A 317 -15.52 -0.52 -4.01
C GLY A 317 -15.68 -1.77 -3.13
N PRO A 318 -16.82 -1.91 -2.46
CA PRO A 318 -17.17 -3.14 -1.75
C PRO A 318 -17.24 -4.31 -2.75
N GLY A 319 -16.59 -5.42 -2.42
CA GLY A 319 -16.56 -6.60 -3.30
C GLY A 319 -15.61 -6.51 -4.51
N GLY A 320 -14.73 -5.51 -4.56
CA GLY A 320 -13.80 -5.33 -5.68
C GLY A 320 -14.41 -4.53 -6.84
N GLY A 321 -14.14 -4.92 -8.08
CA GLY A 321 -14.64 -4.25 -9.29
C GLY A 321 -13.71 -3.15 -9.80
N ALA A 322 -14.27 -2.00 -10.15
CA ALA A 322 -13.51 -0.89 -10.74
C ALA A 322 -12.40 -0.40 -9.80
N LEU A 323 -11.21 -0.23 -10.36
CA LEU A 323 -10.03 0.24 -9.65
C LEU A 323 -9.81 1.72 -9.91
N TRP A 324 -9.56 2.47 -8.86
CA TRP A 324 -9.30 3.91 -8.92
C TRP A 324 -7.99 4.24 -8.22
N ALA A 325 -7.28 5.24 -8.73
CA ALA A 325 -6.16 5.84 -8.02
C ALA A 325 -6.49 7.28 -7.63
N ILE A 326 -5.96 7.71 -6.49
CA ILE A 326 -5.94 9.11 -6.07
C ILE A 326 -4.50 9.50 -5.83
N ASP A 327 -4.08 10.59 -6.46
CA ASP A 327 -2.84 11.27 -6.12
C ASP A 327 -3.16 12.38 -5.12
N ALA A 328 -2.96 12.08 -3.85
CA ALA A 328 -3.20 13.01 -2.74
C ALA A 328 -1.99 13.90 -2.46
N GLY A 329 -0.81 13.56 -2.99
CA GLY A 329 0.45 14.32 -2.75
C GLY A 329 0.55 15.62 -3.53
N VAL A 330 -0.34 15.87 -4.50
CA VAL A 330 -0.33 17.08 -5.33
C VAL A 330 -1.22 18.18 -4.76
N SER A 331 -1.01 19.43 -5.20
CA SER A 331 -1.80 20.58 -4.76
C SER A 331 -3.27 20.52 -5.15
N ALA A 332 -3.58 19.89 -6.29
CA ALA A 332 -4.95 19.67 -6.80
C ALA A 332 -5.20 18.17 -6.98
N PRO A 333 -5.46 17.42 -5.89
CA PRO A 333 -5.64 15.98 -5.96
C PRO A 333 -6.89 15.60 -6.75
N ARG A 334 -6.79 14.48 -7.48
CA ARG A 334 -7.88 13.96 -8.33
C ARG A 334 -7.94 12.45 -8.24
N SER A 335 -9.10 11.91 -8.56
CA SER A 335 -9.30 10.48 -8.77
C SER A 335 -9.14 10.13 -10.25
N PHE A 336 -8.54 8.97 -10.52
CA PHE A 336 -8.32 8.44 -11.86
C PHE A 336 -8.81 7.00 -11.92
N PHE A 337 -9.59 6.68 -12.95
CA PHE A 337 -9.96 5.30 -13.24
C PHE A 337 -8.74 4.55 -13.80
N ILE A 338 -8.52 3.33 -13.35
CA ILE A 338 -7.47 2.43 -13.84
C ILE A 338 -8.12 1.33 -14.68
N PRO A 339 -8.05 1.40 -16.02
CA PRO A 339 -8.64 0.39 -16.88
C PRO A 339 -7.89 -0.94 -16.76
N ALA A 340 -8.63 -2.04 -16.86
CA ALA A 340 -8.03 -3.33 -17.16
C ALA A 340 -7.37 -3.27 -18.54
N LEU A 341 -6.28 -4.04 -18.74
CA LEU A 341 -5.83 -4.32 -20.10
C LEU A 341 -7.02 -4.88 -20.86
N ALA A 342 -7.30 -4.29 -22.04
CA ALA A 342 -8.23 -4.91 -22.97
C ALA A 342 -7.73 -6.34 -23.16
N GLY A 343 -8.48 -7.31 -22.67
CA GLY A 343 -8.16 -8.70 -22.88
C GLY A 343 -7.95 -8.90 -24.38
N THR A 344 -6.94 -9.66 -24.77
CA THR A 344 -6.96 -10.32 -26.06
C THR A 344 -8.21 -11.19 -26.02
N GLY A 345 -9.35 -10.59 -26.36
CA GLY A 345 -10.63 -11.25 -26.42
C GLY A 345 -10.44 -12.48 -27.29
N ALA A 346 -10.72 -13.62 -26.74
CA ALA A 346 -11.06 -14.74 -27.57
C ALA A 346 -12.21 -14.24 -28.46
N HIS A 347 -11.90 -13.92 -29.71
CA HIS A 347 -12.91 -13.75 -30.73
C HIS A 347 -13.73 -15.06 -30.76
N PRO A 348 -15.06 -14.95 -30.72
CA PRO A 348 -15.93 -16.11 -30.80
C PRO A 348 -15.70 -16.92 -32.07
#